data_dd145c278ec68c5888ca5a0bdd3059bc
#
_entry.id   dd145c278ec68c5888ca5a0bdd3059bc
#
_cell.length_a   1.000
_cell.length_b   1.000
_cell.length_c   1.000
_cell.angle_alpha   90.00
_cell.angle_beta   90.00
_cell.angle_gamma   90.00
#
_symmetry.space_group_name_H-M   'P 1'
#
loop_
_entity.id
_entity.type
_entity.pdbx_description
1 polymer ?
#
loop_
_entity_poly.entity_id
_entity_poly.type
_entity_poly.pdbx_seq_one_letter_code
_entity_poly.pdbx_strand_id
1 'polypeptide(L)'
;QDIMIRSFRTIEKELKNKEIPLDKKWALLHAIHTTADFDMENILRIDDHAVASLYGKFSRGEVRTIITDVTMAASGIRKGALQRMGIEVKCYLQDERTVQLATEKGITRTQAGIRLAVQEHPSALYVFGNAPTALMELCDLIRKGKAIPAGIIAAPVGFVHVQESKHMVKPFMEIPKLIVEGRKGGSNLAATLVNAILCYNDCLLYTSPSPRDVE
;
A
#
# COMPACT_ATOMS: atom_id res chain seq x y z
N GLN A 1 -1.34 3.55 -22.29
CA GLN A 1 -0.08 4.05 -21.70
C GLN A 1 0.04 5.57 -21.88
N ASP A 2 -0.28 6.10 -23.07
CA ASP A 2 -0.17 7.52 -23.42
C ASP A 2 -1.08 8.44 -22.55
N ILE A 3 -2.32 8.02 -22.26
CA ILE A 3 -3.27 8.80 -21.43
C ILE A 3 -2.77 8.95 -20.00
N MET A 4 -2.23 7.89 -19.42
CA MET A 4 -1.71 7.92 -18.04
C MET A 4 -0.48 8.84 -17.93
N ILE A 5 0.41 8.77 -18.91
CA ILE A 5 1.59 9.65 -18.98
C ILE A 5 1.18 11.12 -19.09
N ARG A 6 0.21 11.43 -19.94
CA ARG A 6 -0.34 12.79 -20.07
C ARG A 6 -0.96 13.27 -18.76
N SER A 7 -1.72 12.42 -18.08
CA SER A 7 -2.30 12.73 -16.79
C SER A 7 -1.21 13.03 -15.74
N PHE A 8 -0.18 12.20 -15.66
CA PHE A 8 0.94 12.42 -14.73
C PHE A 8 1.69 13.71 -15.01
N ARG A 9 1.95 14.04 -16.28
CA ARG A 9 2.57 15.32 -16.65
C ARG A 9 1.69 16.52 -16.27
N THR A 10 0.36 16.39 -16.40
CA THR A 10 -0.57 17.45 -15.95
C THR A 10 -0.52 17.61 -14.44
N ILE A 11 -0.61 16.52 -13.69
CA ILE A 11 -0.52 16.53 -12.22
C ILE A 11 0.82 17.14 -11.78
N GLU A 12 1.93 16.71 -12.38
CA GLU A 12 3.27 17.18 -12.01
C GLU A 12 3.43 18.70 -12.18
N LYS A 13 2.80 19.30 -13.19
CA LYS A 13 2.80 20.76 -13.38
C LYS A 13 2.10 21.50 -12.24
N GLU A 14 1.08 20.89 -11.64
CA GLU A 14 0.26 21.48 -10.59
C GLU A 14 0.78 21.18 -9.17
N LEU A 15 1.73 20.23 -8.99
CA LEU A 15 2.37 19.96 -7.71
C LEU A 15 3.03 21.23 -7.14
N LYS A 16 2.82 21.48 -5.84
CA LYS A 16 3.44 22.60 -5.13
C LYS A 16 4.93 22.37 -4.91
N ASN A 17 5.30 21.17 -4.46
CA ASN A 17 6.69 20.76 -4.32
C ASN A 17 7.16 20.03 -5.58
N LYS A 18 8.18 20.59 -6.24
CA LYS A 18 8.80 19.99 -7.44
C LYS A 18 9.98 19.08 -7.11
N GLU A 19 10.58 19.25 -5.94
CA GLU A 19 11.79 18.55 -5.50
C GLU A 19 11.46 17.32 -4.66
N ILE A 20 10.58 16.45 -5.19
CA ILE A 20 10.22 15.19 -4.52
C ILE A 20 11.09 14.08 -5.10
N PRO A 21 11.75 13.24 -4.28
CA PRO A 21 12.46 12.06 -4.76
C PRO A 21 11.60 11.20 -5.69
N LEU A 22 12.21 10.63 -6.74
CA LEU A 22 11.50 9.99 -7.84
C LEU A 22 10.55 8.87 -7.39
N ASP A 23 10.97 8.03 -6.47
CA ASP A 23 10.16 6.94 -5.94
C ASP A 23 8.92 7.43 -5.18
N LYS A 24 9.07 8.49 -4.38
CA LYS A 24 7.95 9.15 -3.69
C LYS A 24 7.02 9.85 -4.68
N LYS A 25 7.60 10.59 -5.64
CA LYS A 25 6.84 11.28 -6.68
C LYS A 25 5.99 10.29 -7.47
N TRP A 26 6.55 9.14 -7.83
CA TRP A 26 5.84 8.10 -8.57
C TRP A 26 4.58 7.62 -7.85
N ALA A 27 4.67 7.29 -6.56
CA ALA A 27 3.51 6.89 -5.77
C ALA A 27 2.51 8.03 -5.56
N LEU A 28 2.99 9.26 -5.37
CA LEU A 28 2.15 10.45 -5.24
C LEU A 28 1.35 10.74 -6.51
N LEU A 29 1.98 10.66 -7.69
CA LEU A 29 1.29 10.83 -8.97
C LEU A 29 0.17 9.82 -9.16
N HIS A 30 0.40 8.56 -8.79
CA HIS A 30 -0.63 7.52 -8.80
C HIS A 30 -1.78 7.83 -7.83
N ALA A 31 -1.46 8.28 -6.62
CA ALA A 31 -2.44 8.63 -5.61
C ALA A 31 -3.34 9.79 -6.06
N ILE A 32 -2.74 10.88 -6.58
CA ILE A 32 -3.49 12.03 -7.10
C ILE A 32 -4.30 11.64 -8.34
N HIS A 33 -3.72 10.85 -9.26
CA HIS A 33 -4.44 10.39 -10.46
C HIS A 33 -5.70 9.58 -10.10
N THR A 34 -5.64 8.77 -9.06
CA THR A 34 -6.77 7.94 -8.62
C THR A 34 -7.83 8.72 -7.87
N THR A 35 -7.44 9.73 -7.10
CA THR A 35 -8.35 10.47 -6.21
C THR A 35 -8.79 11.82 -6.77
N ALA A 36 -8.08 12.36 -7.76
CA ALA A 36 -8.16 13.73 -8.22
C ALA A 36 -7.99 14.76 -7.07
N ASP A 37 -7.24 14.40 -6.03
CA ASP A 37 -7.11 15.17 -4.80
C ASP A 37 -5.64 15.54 -4.55
N PHE A 38 -5.30 16.80 -4.77
CA PHE A 38 -3.96 17.34 -4.54
C PHE A 38 -3.58 17.44 -3.06
N ASP A 39 -4.52 17.29 -2.13
CA ASP A 39 -4.20 17.19 -0.71
C ASP A 39 -3.33 15.97 -0.38
N MET A 40 -3.24 15.01 -1.30
CA MET A 40 -2.31 13.89 -1.19
C MET A 40 -0.84 14.35 -1.00
N GLU A 41 -0.43 15.50 -1.52
CA GLU A 41 0.90 16.07 -1.24
C GLU A 41 1.13 16.30 0.26
N ASN A 42 0.08 16.65 0.98
CA ASN A 42 0.15 17.00 2.40
C ASN A 42 -0.04 15.80 3.33
N ILE A 43 -0.74 14.75 2.89
CA ILE A 43 -1.16 13.66 3.75
C ILE A 43 -0.55 12.30 3.40
N LEU A 44 0.01 12.11 2.20
CA LEU A 44 0.70 10.87 1.84
C LEU A 44 2.14 10.92 2.33
N ARG A 45 2.45 10.13 3.36
CA ARG A 45 3.81 9.95 3.90
C ARG A 45 4.40 8.68 3.36
N ILE A 46 5.54 8.80 2.73
CA ILE A 46 6.28 7.69 2.13
C ILE A 46 7.69 7.72 2.73
N ASP A 47 8.10 6.63 3.34
CA ASP A 47 9.46 6.51 3.86
C ASP A 47 10.47 6.59 2.71
N ASP A 48 11.69 7.01 3.03
CA ASP A 48 12.76 7.13 2.04
C ASP A 48 13.02 5.78 1.37
N HIS A 49 13.04 5.77 0.05
CA HIS A 49 13.26 4.59 -0.78
C HIS A 49 12.24 3.45 -0.60
N ALA A 50 11.11 3.66 0.09
CA ALA A 50 10.15 2.59 0.38
C ALA A 50 9.59 1.95 -0.89
N VAL A 51 9.23 2.74 -1.89
CA VAL A 51 8.67 2.23 -3.16
C VAL A 51 9.72 1.42 -3.92
N ALA A 52 10.92 1.97 -4.08
CA ALA A 52 12.03 1.31 -4.77
C ALA A 52 12.48 0.03 -4.04
N SER A 53 12.57 0.08 -2.72
CA SER A 53 12.94 -1.07 -1.88
C SER A 53 11.93 -2.21 -1.99
N LEU A 54 10.64 -1.91 -1.87
CA LEU A 54 9.57 -2.90 -1.99
C LEU A 54 9.52 -3.51 -3.40
N TYR A 55 9.63 -2.67 -4.44
CA TYR A 55 9.75 -3.17 -5.81
C TYR A 55 10.94 -4.13 -5.97
N GLY A 56 12.11 -3.77 -5.42
CA GLY A 56 13.30 -4.61 -5.44
C GLY A 56 13.08 -5.96 -4.75
N LYS A 57 12.46 -5.98 -3.58
CA LYS A 57 12.12 -7.23 -2.86
C LYS A 57 11.20 -8.13 -3.68
N PHE A 58 10.19 -7.57 -4.35
CA PHE A 58 9.32 -8.31 -5.25
C PHE A 58 10.07 -8.85 -6.47
N SER A 59 10.87 -8.02 -7.13
CA SER A 59 11.63 -8.39 -8.33
C SER A 59 12.65 -9.51 -8.07
N ARG A 60 13.27 -9.52 -6.89
CA ARG A 60 14.21 -10.59 -6.48
C ARG A 60 13.50 -11.82 -5.88
N GLY A 61 12.18 -11.76 -5.73
CA GLY A 61 11.40 -12.84 -5.17
C GLY A 61 11.58 -13.05 -3.66
N GLU A 62 12.10 -12.06 -2.96
CA GLU A 62 12.21 -12.06 -1.50
C GLU A 62 10.84 -11.95 -0.81
N VAL A 63 9.90 -11.30 -1.48
CA VAL A 63 8.51 -11.19 -1.06
C VAL A 63 7.61 -11.73 -2.17
N ARG A 64 6.75 -12.67 -1.84
CA ARG A 64 5.84 -13.34 -2.79
C ARG A 64 4.37 -13.17 -2.44
N THR A 65 4.07 -12.54 -1.28
CA THR A 65 2.71 -12.45 -0.77
C THR A 65 2.37 -11.01 -0.39
N ILE A 66 1.19 -10.59 -0.82
CA ILE A 66 0.54 -9.35 -0.40
C ILE A 66 -0.71 -9.75 0.40
N ILE A 67 -0.86 -9.20 1.60
CA ILE A 67 -2.03 -9.41 2.45
C ILE A 67 -2.86 -8.13 2.45
N THR A 68 -4.15 -8.24 2.17
CA THR A 68 -5.10 -7.12 2.25
C THR A 68 -6.10 -7.33 3.38
N ASP A 69 -6.54 -6.25 4.00
CA ASP A 69 -7.56 -6.25 5.05
C ASP A 69 -8.96 -6.62 4.53
N VAL A 70 -9.26 -6.22 3.29
CA VAL A 70 -10.56 -6.46 2.64
C VAL A 70 -10.38 -6.89 1.17
N THR A 71 -11.37 -7.63 0.66
CA THR A 71 -11.37 -8.14 -0.72
C THR A 71 -11.40 -7.03 -1.76
N MET A 72 -12.00 -5.89 -1.44
CA MET A 72 -12.04 -4.74 -2.36
C MET A 72 -10.63 -4.21 -2.65
N ALA A 73 -9.75 -4.15 -1.65
CA ALA A 73 -8.37 -3.75 -1.87
C ALA A 73 -7.62 -4.77 -2.76
N ALA A 74 -7.81 -6.07 -2.51
CA ALA A 74 -7.24 -7.13 -3.33
C ALA A 74 -7.68 -7.03 -4.80
N SER A 75 -8.95 -6.75 -5.03
CA SER A 75 -9.55 -6.68 -6.38
C SER A 75 -8.98 -5.53 -7.23
N GLY A 76 -8.49 -4.47 -6.60
CA GLY A 76 -7.89 -3.32 -7.29
C GLY A 76 -6.44 -3.52 -7.74
N ILE A 77 -5.78 -4.59 -7.30
CA ILE A 77 -4.39 -4.87 -7.64
C ILE A 77 -4.29 -5.51 -9.03
N ARG A 78 -3.38 -5.01 -9.86
CA ARG A 78 -3.21 -5.41 -11.27
C ARG A 78 -2.75 -6.86 -11.40
N LYS A 79 -3.64 -7.74 -11.85
CA LYS A 79 -3.37 -9.19 -12.03
C LYS A 79 -2.17 -9.48 -12.94
N GLY A 80 -2.01 -8.73 -14.04
CA GLY A 80 -0.88 -8.92 -14.95
C GLY A 80 0.48 -8.60 -14.32
N ALA A 81 0.56 -7.62 -13.42
CA ALA A 81 1.78 -7.32 -12.67
C ALA A 81 2.10 -8.43 -11.66
N LEU A 82 1.08 -8.91 -10.94
CA LEU A 82 1.21 -10.02 -10.00
C LEU A 82 1.72 -11.29 -10.68
N GLN A 83 1.14 -11.64 -11.82
CA GLN A 83 1.55 -12.83 -12.60
C GLN A 83 3.00 -12.74 -13.07
N ARG A 84 3.41 -11.58 -13.63
CA ARG A 84 4.80 -11.38 -14.09
C ARG A 84 5.82 -11.53 -12.96
N MET A 85 5.48 -11.13 -11.75
CA MET A 85 6.38 -11.15 -10.60
C MET A 85 6.20 -12.40 -9.71
N GLY A 86 5.26 -13.29 -10.03
CA GLY A 86 4.96 -14.47 -9.23
C GLY A 86 4.50 -14.13 -7.82
N ILE A 87 3.65 -13.09 -7.69
CA ILE A 87 3.13 -12.59 -6.42
C ILE A 87 1.69 -13.05 -6.24
N GLU A 88 1.37 -13.51 -5.05
CA GLU A 88 0.04 -13.89 -4.62
C GLU A 88 -0.57 -12.81 -3.73
N VAL A 89 -1.86 -12.52 -3.93
CA VAL A 89 -2.64 -11.63 -3.06
C VAL A 89 -3.62 -12.47 -2.26
N LYS A 90 -3.60 -12.31 -0.94
CA LYS A 90 -4.51 -13.02 -0.01
C LYS A 90 -5.29 -12.04 0.84
N CYS A 91 -6.55 -12.38 1.07
CA CYS A 91 -7.44 -11.72 2.01
C CYS A 91 -8.14 -12.79 2.86
N TYR A 92 -7.91 -12.78 4.15
CA TYR A 92 -8.44 -13.79 5.08
C TYR A 92 -9.84 -13.46 5.60
N LEU A 93 -10.45 -12.34 5.15
CA LEU A 93 -11.74 -11.85 5.67
C LEU A 93 -12.88 -12.89 5.54
N GLN A 94 -12.86 -13.71 4.49
CA GLN A 94 -13.88 -14.72 4.20
C GLN A 94 -13.45 -16.15 4.55
N ASP A 95 -12.27 -16.35 5.09
CA ASP A 95 -11.80 -17.66 5.55
C ASP A 95 -12.65 -18.12 6.74
N GLU A 96 -13.12 -19.35 6.71
CA GLU A 96 -13.95 -19.93 7.79
C GLU A 96 -13.25 -19.89 9.14
N ARG A 97 -11.93 -20.12 9.16
CA ARG A 97 -11.10 -20.02 10.37
C ARG A 97 -11.12 -18.61 10.95
N THR A 98 -11.21 -17.59 10.11
CA THR A 98 -11.34 -16.19 10.53
C THR A 98 -12.65 -15.96 11.26
N VAL A 99 -13.75 -16.49 10.74
CA VAL A 99 -15.08 -16.37 11.38
C VAL A 99 -15.08 -17.04 12.74
N GLN A 100 -14.54 -18.27 12.81
CA GLN A 100 -14.44 -19.02 14.06
C GLN A 100 -13.58 -18.27 15.09
N LEU A 101 -12.37 -17.86 14.71
CA LEU A 101 -11.44 -17.14 15.58
C LEU A 101 -12.02 -15.81 16.09
N ALA A 102 -12.73 -15.07 15.22
CA ALA A 102 -13.38 -13.82 15.59
C ALA A 102 -14.43 -14.04 16.67
N THR A 103 -15.26 -15.08 16.52
CA THR A 103 -16.29 -15.45 17.49
C THR A 103 -15.69 -15.90 18.82
N GLU A 104 -14.71 -16.80 18.80
CA GLU A 104 -14.05 -17.33 19.99
C GLU A 104 -13.32 -16.27 20.81
N LYS A 105 -12.73 -15.28 20.14
CA LYS A 105 -11.92 -14.23 20.79
C LYS A 105 -12.67 -12.93 21.01
N GLY A 106 -13.90 -12.78 20.54
CA GLY A 106 -14.68 -11.54 20.65
C GLY A 106 -14.03 -10.36 19.92
N ILE A 107 -13.38 -10.61 18.77
CA ILE A 107 -12.70 -9.60 17.96
C ILE A 107 -13.35 -9.47 16.59
N THR A 108 -12.98 -8.43 15.84
CA THR A 108 -13.50 -8.26 14.48
C THR A 108 -12.93 -9.32 13.53
N ARG A 109 -13.68 -9.67 12.47
CA ARG A 109 -13.19 -10.60 11.44
C ARG A 109 -11.91 -10.08 10.77
N THR A 110 -11.77 -8.79 10.60
CA THR A 110 -10.55 -8.20 10.02
C THR A 110 -9.35 -8.37 10.94
N GLN A 111 -9.50 -8.23 12.27
CA GLN A 111 -8.45 -8.56 13.24
C GLN A 111 -8.07 -10.04 13.21
N ALA A 112 -9.08 -10.92 13.25
CA ALA A 112 -8.87 -12.36 13.19
C ALA A 112 -8.14 -12.76 11.89
N GLY A 113 -8.54 -12.19 10.76
CA GLY A 113 -7.89 -12.42 9.47
C GLY A 113 -6.42 -12.02 9.47
N ILE A 114 -6.05 -10.89 10.10
CA ILE A 114 -4.64 -10.49 10.22
C ILE A 114 -3.87 -11.45 11.13
N ARG A 115 -4.46 -11.97 12.20
CA ARG A 115 -3.80 -13.00 13.05
C ARG A 115 -3.45 -14.25 12.26
N LEU A 116 -4.38 -14.76 11.45
CA LEU A 116 -4.13 -15.91 10.59
C LEU A 116 -3.08 -15.58 9.50
N ALA A 117 -3.22 -14.41 8.86
CA ALA A 117 -2.28 -13.99 7.85
C ALA A 117 -0.84 -13.90 8.38
N VAL A 118 -0.64 -13.40 9.61
CA VAL A 118 0.68 -13.31 10.25
C VAL A 118 1.24 -14.68 10.58
N GLN A 119 0.42 -15.64 10.97
CA GLN A 119 0.88 -17.02 11.22
C GLN A 119 1.42 -17.68 9.96
N GLU A 120 0.80 -17.44 8.81
CA GLU A 120 1.18 -18.06 7.54
C GLU A 120 2.20 -17.22 6.74
N HIS A 121 2.13 -15.89 6.84
CA HIS A 121 2.92 -14.95 6.02
C HIS A 121 3.49 -13.79 6.85
N PRO A 122 4.32 -14.04 7.88
CA PRO A 122 4.80 -13.01 8.80
C PRO A 122 5.62 -11.89 8.15
N SER A 123 6.17 -12.15 6.95
CA SER A 123 7.03 -11.23 6.19
C SER A 123 6.39 -10.71 4.89
N ALA A 124 5.07 -10.80 4.73
CA ALA A 124 4.36 -10.26 3.57
C ALA A 124 4.36 -8.73 3.53
N LEU A 125 3.96 -8.15 2.38
CA LEU A 125 3.49 -6.77 2.33
C LEU A 125 2.05 -6.72 2.85
N TYR A 126 1.80 -5.92 3.89
CA TYR A 126 0.48 -5.74 4.49
C TYR A 126 -0.18 -4.44 4.02
N VAL A 127 -1.42 -4.53 3.56
CA VAL A 127 -2.15 -3.45 2.89
C VAL A 127 -3.51 -3.24 3.55
N PHE A 128 -3.73 -2.03 4.06
CA PHE A 128 -4.95 -1.66 4.76
C PHE A 128 -5.66 -0.52 4.04
N GLY A 129 -6.86 -0.79 3.55
CA GLY A 129 -7.70 0.18 2.85
C GLY A 129 -8.99 0.53 3.58
N ASN A 130 -9.41 -0.28 4.56
CA ASN A 130 -10.72 -0.11 5.19
C ASN A 130 -10.73 -0.32 6.71
N ALA A 131 -9.95 -1.25 7.25
CA ALA A 131 -10.10 -1.72 8.63
C ALA A 131 -9.01 -1.18 9.57
N PRO A 132 -9.26 -0.10 10.33
CA PRO A 132 -8.31 0.43 11.32
C PRO A 132 -7.94 -0.60 12.39
N THR A 133 -8.92 -1.39 12.84
CA THR A 133 -8.70 -2.43 13.87
C THR A 133 -7.76 -3.54 13.39
N ALA A 134 -7.78 -3.86 12.10
CA ALA A 134 -6.83 -4.81 11.50
C ALA A 134 -5.40 -4.25 11.48
N LEU A 135 -5.24 -2.97 11.18
CA LEU A 135 -3.94 -2.29 11.22
C LEU A 135 -3.39 -2.24 12.64
N MET A 136 -4.23 -1.93 13.63
CA MET A 136 -3.85 -1.94 15.05
C MET A 136 -3.40 -3.34 15.48
N GLU A 137 -4.12 -4.38 15.08
CA GLU A 137 -3.77 -5.79 15.35
C GLU A 137 -2.39 -6.14 14.78
N LEU A 138 -2.09 -5.74 13.52
CA LEU A 138 -0.75 -5.94 12.95
C LEU A 138 0.32 -5.25 13.79
N CYS A 139 0.09 -4.01 14.20
CA CYS A 139 1.04 -3.26 15.04
C CYS A 139 1.34 -3.99 16.35
N ASP A 140 0.32 -4.57 16.99
CA ASP A 140 0.50 -5.34 18.22
C ASP A 140 1.25 -6.66 17.99
N LEU A 141 1.02 -7.33 16.86
CA LEU A 141 1.76 -8.53 16.48
C LEU A 141 3.23 -8.23 16.16
N ILE A 142 3.54 -7.08 15.55
CA ILE A 142 4.92 -6.62 15.33
C ILE A 142 5.61 -6.37 16.69
N ARG A 143 4.99 -5.65 17.61
CA ARG A 143 5.54 -5.39 18.96
C ARG A 143 5.81 -6.68 19.74
N LYS A 144 5.01 -7.72 19.52
CA LYS A 144 5.19 -9.04 20.12
C LYS A 144 6.21 -9.93 19.40
N GLY A 145 6.88 -9.40 18.36
CA GLY A 145 7.85 -10.14 17.55
C GLY A 145 7.24 -11.27 16.71
N LYS A 146 5.92 -11.25 16.47
CA LYS A 146 5.22 -12.30 15.69
C LYS A 146 5.16 -11.99 14.20
N ALA A 147 5.34 -10.74 13.81
CA ALA A 147 5.35 -10.29 12.42
C ALA A 147 6.58 -9.42 12.17
N ILE A 148 7.19 -9.59 10.99
CA ILE A 148 8.28 -8.76 10.45
C ILE A 148 7.88 -8.42 9.00
N PRO A 149 6.89 -7.55 8.79
CA PRO A 149 6.39 -7.23 7.45
C PRO A 149 7.50 -6.73 6.53
N ALA A 150 7.44 -7.12 5.26
CA ALA A 150 8.30 -6.54 4.23
C ALA A 150 8.02 -5.05 4.01
N GLY A 151 6.80 -4.63 4.28
CA GLY A 151 6.32 -3.26 4.26
C GLY A 151 4.86 -3.16 4.69
N ILE A 152 4.40 -1.91 4.91
CA ILE A 152 3.03 -1.60 5.32
C ILE A 152 2.47 -0.47 4.45
N ILE A 153 1.28 -0.67 3.86
CA ILE A 153 0.47 0.39 3.27
C ILE A 153 -0.70 0.67 4.21
N ALA A 154 -0.66 1.82 4.88
CA ALA A 154 -1.63 2.24 5.88
C ALA A 154 -2.55 3.33 5.31
N ALA A 155 -3.61 2.93 4.63
CA ALA A 155 -4.59 3.80 4.00
C ALA A 155 -6.05 3.50 4.41
N PRO A 156 -6.37 3.06 5.65
CA PRO A 156 -7.76 2.88 6.03
C PRO A 156 -8.49 4.23 6.00
N VAL A 157 -9.74 4.22 5.55
CA VAL A 157 -10.64 5.38 5.53
C VAL A 157 -11.63 5.31 6.68
N GLY A 158 -12.01 6.43 7.25
CA GLY A 158 -13.10 6.48 8.23
C GLY A 158 -12.92 7.50 9.34
N PHE A 159 -13.72 7.33 10.40
CA PHE A 159 -13.85 8.32 11.47
C PHE A 159 -13.52 7.78 12.86
N VAL A 160 -13.56 6.46 13.06
CA VAL A 160 -13.31 5.81 14.36
C VAL A 160 -11.99 5.05 14.29
N HIS A 161 -11.06 5.34 15.20
CA HIS A 161 -9.72 4.74 15.32
C HIS A 161 -8.82 4.83 14.08
N VAL A 162 -9.23 5.53 13.01
CA VAL A 162 -8.46 5.59 11.76
C VAL A 162 -7.14 6.31 11.95
N GLN A 163 -7.16 7.50 12.54
CA GLN A 163 -5.94 8.28 12.77
C GLN A 163 -5.01 7.59 13.78
N GLU A 164 -5.58 7.03 14.85
CA GLU A 164 -4.87 6.29 15.87
C GLU A 164 -4.14 5.10 15.26
N SER A 165 -4.83 4.28 14.46
CA SER A 165 -4.23 3.12 13.79
C SER A 165 -3.03 3.49 12.92
N LYS A 166 -3.11 4.60 12.19
CA LYS A 166 -2.02 5.11 11.35
C LYS A 166 -0.84 5.64 12.19
N HIS A 167 -1.11 6.26 13.34
CA HIS A 167 -0.05 6.69 14.25
C HIS A 167 0.71 5.50 14.85
N MET A 168 0.03 4.38 15.12
CA MET A 168 0.66 3.18 15.66
C MET A 168 1.71 2.57 14.72
N VAL A 169 1.66 2.85 13.42
CA VAL A 169 2.62 2.35 12.42
C VAL A 169 3.93 3.15 12.42
N LYS A 170 3.88 4.44 12.74
CA LYS A 170 5.01 5.37 12.63
C LYS A 170 6.28 4.92 13.36
N PRO A 171 6.23 4.34 14.58
CA PRO A 171 7.43 3.93 15.30
C PRO A 171 8.25 2.80 14.69
N PHE A 172 7.70 2.03 13.75
CA PHE A 172 8.42 0.91 13.13
C PHE A 172 9.37 1.39 12.04
N MET A 173 10.50 1.99 12.44
CA MET A 173 11.44 2.64 11.52
C MET A 173 12.08 1.70 10.50
N GLU A 174 12.27 0.43 10.86
CA GLU A 174 12.89 -0.60 10.00
C GLU A 174 11.94 -1.17 8.92
N ILE A 175 10.64 -0.88 9.04
CA ILE A 175 9.64 -1.40 8.10
C ILE A 175 9.27 -0.30 7.10
N PRO A 176 9.56 -0.47 5.79
CA PRO A 176 9.15 0.48 4.76
C PRO A 176 7.63 0.69 4.78
N LYS A 177 7.19 1.93 4.78
CA LYS A 177 5.76 2.22 4.87
C LYS A 177 5.32 3.40 4.02
N LEU A 178 4.07 3.30 3.56
CA LEU A 178 3.30 4.36 2.94
C LEU A 178 2.05 4.59 3.79
N ILE A 179 1.87 5.81 4.29
CA ILE A 179 0.78 6.16 5.21
C ILE A 179 -0.02 7.31 4.61
N VAL A 180 -1.32 7.13 4.45
CA VAL A 180 -2.26 8.22 4.12
C VAL A 180 -2.77 8.80 5.43
N GLU A 181 -2.22 9.93 5.87
CA GLU A 181 -2.55 10.54 7.15
C GLU A 181 -4.01 11.04 7.22
N GLY A 182 -4.50 11.28 8.43
CA GLY A 182 -5.84 11.77 8.65
C GLY A 182 -6.93 10.71 8.40
N ARG A 183 -8.12 11.15 7.98
CA ARG A 183 -9.30 10.29 7.78
C ARG A 183 -9.44 9.78 6.36
N LYS A 184 -8.75 10.40 5.39
CA LYS A 184 -8.76 9.98 3.98
C LYS A 184 -8.04 8.65 3.80
N GLY A 185 -8.41 7.92 2.76
CA GLY A 185 -7.87 6.62 2.44
C GLY A 185 -8.85 5.85 1.54
N GLY A 186 -8.88 4.55 1.72
CA GLY A 186 -9.83 3.67 1.03
C GLY A 186 -9.13 2.55 0.26
N SER A 187 -9.89 1.49 0.01
CA SER A 187 -9.40 0.29 -0.69
C SER A 187 -8.84 0.59 -2.08
N ASN A 188 -9.46 1.54 -2.80
CA ASN A 188 -8.98 1.95 -4.12
C ASN A 188 -7.61 2.62 -4.03
N LEU A 189 -7.42 3.54 -3.08
CA LEU A 189 -6.13 4.21 -2.87
C LEU A 189 -5.07 3.22 -2.39
N ALA A 190 -5.40 2.32 -1.46
CA ALA A 190 -4.49 1.28 -1.01
C ALA A 190 -4.01 0.39 -2.16
N ALA A 191 -4.93 -0.09 -3.01
CA ALA A 191 -4.59 -0.87 -4.21
C ALA A 191 -3.75 -0.06 -5.22
N THR A 192 -4.04 1.23 -5.37
CA THR A 192 -3.26 2.13 -6.23
C THR A 192 -1.81 2.25 -5.77
N LEU A 193 -1.56 2.38 -4.47
CA LEU A 193 -0.21 2.43 -3.92
C LEU A 193 0.54 1.11 -4.14
N VAL A 194 -0.13 -0.05 -4.01
CA VAL A 194 0.45 -1.35 -4.40
C VAL A 194 0.79 -1.35 -5.89
N ASN A 195 -0.12 -0.90 -6.75
CA ASN A 195 0.12 -0.86 -8.19
C ASN A 195 1.29 0.05 -8.56
N ALA A 196 1.46 1.18 -7.88
CA ALA A 196 2.61 2.06 -8.05
C ALA A 196 3.93 1.34 -7.73
N ILE A 197 3.97 0.55 -6.65
CA ILE A 197 5.13 -0.28 -6.31
C ILE A 197 5.39 -1.34 -7.40
N LEU A 198 4.37 -2.10 -7.80
CA LEU A 198 4.51 -3.18 -8.79
C LEU A 198 4.93 -2.69 -10.19
N CYS A 199 4.62 -1.43 -10.52
CA CYS A 199 4.95 -0.81 -11.80
C CYS A 199 6.11 0.19 -11.69
N TYR A 200 6.90 0.16 -10.61
CA TYR A 200 7.95 1.15 -10.38
C TYR A 200 9.02 1.18 -11.50
N ASN A 201 9.28 0.05 -12.16
CA ASN A 201 10.17 0.02 -13.32
C ASN A 201 9.69 0.92 -14.47
N ASP A 202 8.38 1.14 -14.60
CA ASP A 202 7.80 2.00 -15.64
C ASP A 202 8.09 3.50 -15.36
N CYS A 203 8.48 3.85 -14.12
CA CYS A 203 8.92 5.18 -13.74
C CYS A 203 10.12 5.66 -14.57
N LEU A 204 11.05 4.78 -14.88
CA LEU A 204 12.22 5.10 -15.71
C LEU A 204 11.82 5.49 -17.15
N LEU A 205 10.77 4.86 -17.68
CA LEU A 205 10.21 5.18 -19.00
C LEU A 205 9.48 6.53 -18.99
N TYR A 206 8.86 6.87 -17.86
CA TYR A 206 8.20 8.16 -17.67
C TYR A 206 9.18 9.33 -17.63
N THR A 207 10.36 9.14 -17.02
CA THR A 207 11.39 10.18 -16.89
C THR A 207 12.29 10.32 -18.12
N SER A 208 12.27 9.35 -19.05
CA SER A 208 13.00 9.45 -20.32
C SER A 208 12.28 10.40 -21.27
N PRO A 209 12.99 11.35 -21.93
CA PRO A 209 12.38 12.20 -22.93
C PRO A 209 11.78 11.35 -24.06
N SER A 210 10.52 11.64 -24.39
CA SER A 210 9.89 10.99 -25.55
C SER A 210 10.60 11.45 -26.82
N PRO A 211 10.79 10.57 -27.82
CA PRO A 211 11.30 10.99 -29.13
C PRO A 211 10.53 12.15 -29.78
N ARG A 212 9.31 12.44 -29.32
CA ARG A 212 8.45 13.56 -29.76
C ARG A 212 8.65 14.85 -28.96
N ASP A 213 9.44 14.83 -27.89
CA ASP A 213 9.73 16.02 -27.06
C ASP A 213 11.04 16.69 -27.50
N VAL A 214 11.65 16.21 -28.60
CA VAL A 214 12.95 16.69 -29.15
C VAL A 214 12.77 17.44 -30.49
N GLU A 215 11.51 17.77 -30.89
CA GLU A 215 11.21 18.64 -32.04
C GLU A 215 10.79 20.03 -31.62
#